data_dcfc100ff49e31c0c7f142fad43c40c8
#
_entry.id   dcfc100ff49e31c0c7f142fad43c40c8
#
_cell.length_a   1.000
_cell.length_b   1.000
_cell.length_c   1.000
_cell.angle_alpha   90.00
_cell.angle_beta   90.00
_cell.angle_gamma   90.00
#
_symmetry.space_group_name_H-M   'P 1'
#
loop_
_entity.id
_entity.type
_entity.pdbx_description
1 polymer ?
#
loop_
_entity_poly.entity_id
_entity_poly.type
_entity_poly.pdbx_seq_one_letter_code
_entity_poly.pdbx_strand_id
1 'polypeptide(L)'
;MAVITDLHAREILDSRGNPTVEVEMTLEDGAFARAGVPSGASTGMFEATELRDGDENRYDGKGVLCAVNNVNGEIADAVLGWDASDQRGLDHILINLDGTPNKSRLGANAILGVSLVAAQIGRAHV
;
A
#
# COMPACT_ATOMS: atom_id res chain seq x y z
N MET A 1 -5.18 21.56 4.77
CA MET A 1 -4.93 20.57 3.72
C MET A 1 -3.92 19.54 4.21
N ALA A 2 -4.19 18.26 3.99
CA ALA A 2 -3.38 17.17 4.51
C ALA A 2 -2.43 16.62 3.42
N VAL A 3 -1.45 17.43 3.03
CA VAL A 3 -0.57 17.11 1.89
C VAL A 3 0.42 16.02 2.25
N ILE A 4 0.48 14.97 1.43
CA ILE A 4 1.40 13.86 1.59
C ILE A 4 2.81 14.32 1.17
N THR A 5 3.76 14.27 2.09
CA THR A 5 5.15 14.68 1.82
C THR A 5 6.10 13.49 1.75
N ASP A 6 5.73 12.34 2.33
CA ASP A 6 6.56 11.15 2.26
C ASP A 6 5.70 9.90 2.29
N LEU A 7 6.13 8.89 1.56
CA LEU A 7 5.50 7.57 1.50
C LEU A 7 6.60 6.53 1.43
N HIS A 8 6.59 5.58 2.36
CA HIS A 8 7.61 4.56 2.42
C HIS A 8 7.00 3.22 2.80
N ALA A 9 7.39 2.18 2.11
CA ALA A 9 6.95 0.82 2.40
C ALA A 9 8.13 -0.06 2.79
N ARG A 10 7.84 -1.09 3.56
CA ARG A 10 8.79 -2.14 3.92
C ARG A 10 8.08 -3.47 4.02
N GLU A 11 8.85 -4.54 3.91
CA GLU A 11 8.37 -5.89 4.17
C GLU A 11 8.48 -6.15 5.67
N ILE A 12 7.38 -6.64 6.26
CA ILE A 12 7.37 -7.09 7.65
C ILE A 12 6.81 -8.51 7.70
N LEU A 13 6.90 -9.16 8.84
CA LEU A 13 6.27 -10.46 9.05
C LEU A 13 4.99 -10.27 9.87
N ASP A 14 3.94 -10.96 9.48
CA ASP A 14 2.69 -10.95 10.23
C ASP A 14 2.80 -11.89 11.45
N SER A 15 1.71 -12.04 12.23
CA SER A 15 1.71 -12.85 13.44
C SER A 15 1.97 -14.33 13.17
N ARG A 16 1.79 -14.78 11.93
CA ARG A 16 2.05 -16.18 11.53
C ARG A 16 3.41 -16.36 10.87
N GLY A 17 4.23 -15.28 10.81
CA GLY A 17 5.54 -15.32 10.20
C GLY A 17 5.54 -15.19 8.69
N ASN A 18 4.42 -14.79 8.08
CA ASN A 18 4.35 -14.58 6.63
C ASN A 18 4.66 -13.15 6.27
N PRO A 19 5.39 -12.92 5.16
CA PRO A 19 5.69 -11.56 4.71
C PRO A 19 4.43 -10.79 4.34
N THR A 20 4.40 -9.52 4.73
CA THR A 20 3.37 -8.58 4.30
C THR A 20 3.97 -7.19 4.17
N VAL A 21 3.19 -6.27 3.57
CA VAL A 21 3.61 -4.90 3.32
C VAL A 21 3.18 -4.01 4.48
N GLU A 22 4.11 -3.20 4.97
CA GLU A 22 3.78 -2.09 5.87
C GLU A 22 4.07 -0.79 5.15
N VAL A 23 3.15 0.17 5.21
CA VAL A 23 3.30 1.47 4.57
C VAL A 23 3.26 2.57 5.62
N GLU A 24 4.22 3.48 5.53
CA GLU A 24 4.28 4.70 6.34
C GLU A 24 3.95 5.90 5.48
N MET A 25 3.22 6.86 6.05
CA MET A 25 2.88 8.10 5.38
C MET A 25 3.14 9.27 6.32
N THR A 26 3.74 10.34 5.78
CA THR A 26 3.97 11.59 6.51
C THR A 26 3.29 12.71 5.76
N LEU A 27 2.66 13.62 6.50
CA LEU A 27 2.03 14.82 5.95
C LEU A 27 2.91 16.04 6.20
N GLU A 28 2.63 17.13 5.49
CA GLU A 28 3.46 18.35 5.59
C GLU A 28 3.43 18.99 6.97
N ASP A 29 2.39 18.74 7.76
CA ASP A 29 2.31 19.24 9.16
C ASP A 29 3.04 18.36 10.17
N GLY A 30 3.72 17.30 9.70
CA GLY A 30 4.44 16.36 10.55
C GLY A 30 3.61 15.17 11.03
N ALA A 31 2.32 15.12 10.73
CA ALA A 31 1.50 13.95 11.08
C ALA A 31 2.04 12.70 10.39
N PHE A 32 1.99 11.59 11.10
CA PHE A 32 2.60 10.33 10.67
C PHE A 32 1.68 9.16 11.01
N ALA A 33 1.60 8.18 10.12
CA ALA A 33 0.89 6.93 10.39
C ALA A 33 1.59 5.79 9.67
N ARG A 34 1.36 4.57 10.13
CA ARG A 34 1.79 3.36 9.43
C ARG A 34 0.69 2.31 9.52
N ALA A 35 0.59 1.50 8.49
CA ALA A 35 -0.41 0.45 8.40
C ALA A 35 0.22 -0.80 7.80
N GLY A 36 0.00 -1.95 8.44
CA GLY A 36 0.36 -3.25 7.88
C GLY A 36 -0.83 -3.84 7.14
N VAL A 37 -0.57 -4.44 6.00
CA VAL A 37 -1.62 -5.08 5.21
C VAL A 37 -1.93 -6.45 5.81
N PRO A 38 -3.18 -6.75 6.17
CA PRO A 38 -3.53 -8.08 6.65
C PRO A 38 -3.34 -9.12 5.55
N SER A 39 -2.59 -10.19 5.85
CA SER A 39 -2.36 -11.27 4.90
C SER A 39 -3.67 -11.97 4.54
N GLY A 40 -3.92 -12.15 3.26
CA GLY A 40 -5.07 -12.88 2.77
C GLY A 40 -6.39 -12.14 2.88
N ALA A 41 -6.39 -10.91 3.38
CA ALA A 41 -7.63 -10.17 3.62
C ALA A 41 -8.39 -9.81 2.34
N SER A 42 -7.67 -9.69 1.23
CA SER A 42 -8.26 -9.30 -0.06
C SER A 42 -8.58 -10.48 -0.96
N THR A 43 -8.28 -11.71 -0.54
CA THR A 43 -8.47 -12.87 -1.41
C THR A 43 -9.94 -13.24 -1.50
N GLY A 44 -10.40 -13.49 -2.69
CA GLY A 44 -11.70 -14.07 -2.99
C GLY A 44 -12.85 -13.10 -3.09
N MET A 45 -12.84 -11.98 -2.39
CA MET A 45 -14.00 -11.08 -2.40
C MET A 45 -14.08 -10.21 -3.65
N PHE A 46 -12.96 -9.71 -4.12
CA PHE A 46 -12.91 -8.77 -5.24
C PHE A 46 -11.98 -9.24 -6.35
N GLU A 47 -11.59 -10.49 -6.29
CA GLU A 47 -10.64 -11.08 -7.24
C GLU A 47 -9.33 -10.29 -7.31
N ALA A 48 -9.00 -9.59 -6.23
CA ALA A 48 -7.78 -8.80 -6.16
C ALA A 48 -6.58 -9.71 -5.92
N THR A 49 -5.47 -9.44 -6.61
CA THR A 49 -4.29 -10.26 -6.56
C THR A 49 -3.22 -9.63 -5.68
N GLU A 50 -2.85 -10.31 -4.60
CA GLU A 50 -1.64 -9.96 -3.85
C GLU A 50 -0.42 -10.22 -4.71
N LEU A 51 0.48 -9.25 -4.78
CA LEU A 51 1.72 -9.43 -5.52
C LEU A 51 2.75 -10.09 -4.60
N ARG A 52 3.07 -11.34 -4.91
CA ARG A 52 4.12 -12.11 -4.24
C ARG A 52 5.29 -12.28 -5.19
N ASP A 53 6.51 -12.31 -4.66
CA ASP A 53 7.72 -12.31 -5.50
C ASP A 53 7.92 -13.61 -6.26
N GLY A 54 7.45 -14.72 -5.71
CA GLY A 54 7.61 -16.02 -6.37
C GLY A 54 9.01 -16.62 -6.25
N ASP A 55 9.90 -16.00 -5.51
CA ASP A 55 11.25 -16.51 -5.27
C ASP A 55 11.19 -17.57 -4.17
N GLU A 56 11.28 -18.84 -4.54
CA GLU A 56 11.12 -19.94 -3.60
C GLU A 56 12.26 -20.05 -2.59
N ASN A 57 13.39 -19.41 -2.85
CA ASN A 57 14.51 -19.35 -1.90
C ASN A 57 14.27 -18.33 -0.79
N ARG A 58 13.16 -17.62 -0.85
CA ARG A 58 12.85 -16.57 0.10
C ARG A 58 11.37 -16.69 0.49
N TYR A 59 11.10 -17.10 1.73
CA TYR A 59 9.74 -17.28 2.27
C TYR A 59 8.84 -18.14 1.38
N ASP A 60 9.40 -19.18 0.75
CA ASP A 60 8.64 -20.08 -0.14
C ASP A 60 7.86 -19.35 -1.23
N GLY A 61 8.45 -18.29 -1.79
CA GLY A 61 7.82 -17.50 -2.84
C GLY A 61 6.87 -16.43 -2.35
N LYS A 62 6.67 -16.30 -1.03
CA LYS A 62 5.69 -15.38 -0.46
C LYS A 62 6.24 -13.99 -0.13
N GLY A 63 7.50 -13.71 -0.46
CA GLY A 63 8.08 -12.38 -0.27
C GLY A 63 7.27 -11.30 -0.97
N VAL A 64 7.38 -10.05 -0.51
CA VAL A 64 6.59 -8.92 -1.03
C VAL A 64 7.48 -7.75 -1.45
N LEU A 65 8.73 -8.01 -1.80
CA LEU A 65 9.65 -6.93 -2.18
C LEU A 65 9.22 -6.22 -3.46
N CYS A 66 8.60 -6.92 -4.41
CA CYS A 66 8.09 -6.28 -5.62
C CYS A 66 6.97 -5.29 -5.28
N ALA A 67 6.06 -5.68 -4.39
CA ALA A 67 5.00 -4.77 -3.93
C ALA A 67 5.59 -3.58 -3.18
N VAL A 68 6.57 -3.81 -2.32
CA VAL A 68 7.28 -2.76 -1.59
C VAL A 68 7.93 -1.77 -2.57
N ASN A 69 8.61 -2.28 -3.58
CA ASN A 69 9.26 -1.43 -4.58
C ASN A 69 8.25 -0.62 -5.38
N ASN A 70 7.08 -1.17 -5.66
CA ASN A 70 6.01 -0.44 -6.34
C ASN A 70 5.51 0.74 -5.51
N VAL A 71 5.36 0.56 -4.19
CA VAL A 71 4.98 1.67 -3.30
C VAL A 71 6.06 2.74 -3.26
N ASN A 72 7.32 2.34 -3.09
CA ASN A 72 8.43 3.28 -2.94
C ASN A 72 8.80 4.00 -4.23
N GLY A 73 8.41 3.46 -5.38
CA GLY A 73 8.70 4.03 -6.69
C GLY A 73 7.47 4.67 -7.32
N GLU A 74 6.79 3.90 -8.15
CA GLU A 74 5.72 4.40 -9.01
C GLU A 74 4.55 4.99 -8.23
N ILE A 75 4.13 4.33 -7.15
CA ILE A 75 3.00 4.82 -6.35
C ILE A 75 3.38 6.11 -5.63
N ALA A 76 4.55 6.15 -5.00
CA ALA A 76 5.01 7.36 -4.32
C ALA A 76 5.04 8.55 -5.29
N ASP A 77 5.57 8.34 -6.50
CA ASP A 77 5.63 9.41 -7.49
C ASP A 77 4.24 9.94 -7.86
N ALA A 78 3.23 9.07 -7.84
CA ALA A 78 1.87 9.46 -8.21
C ALA A 78 1.12 10.17 -7.08
N VAL A 79 1.40 9.80 -5.81
CA VAL A 79 0.58 10.29 -4.68
C VAL A 79 1.24 11.39 -3.85
N LEU A 80 2.55 11.59 -3.96
CA LEU A 80 3.19 12.71 -3.24
C LEU A 80 2.58 14.02 -3.71
N GLY A 81 2.27 14.89 -2.73
CA GLY A 81 1.59 16.14 -3.00
C GLY A 81 0.07 16.05 -2.99
N TRP A 82 -0.49 14.84 -2.91
CA TRP A 82 -1.95 14.66 -2.85
C TRP A 82 -2.46 14.96 -1.45
N ASP A 83 -3.74 15.29 -1.36
CA ASP A 83 -4.42 15.53 -0.08
C ASP A 83 -4.93 14.20 0.48
N ALA A 84 -4.33 13.76 1.60
CA ALA A 84 -4.68 12.48 2.22
C ALA A 84 -6.13 12.44 2.73
N SER A 85 -6.76 13.59 2.93
CA SER A 85 -8.16 13.63 3.35
C SER A 85 -9.13 13.32 2.20
N ASP A 86 -8.66 13.35 0.96
CA ASP A 86 -9.46 12.95 -0.20
C ASP A 86 -9.22 11.46 -0.50
N GLN A 87 -9.83 10.60 0.32
CA GLN A 87 -9.66 9.14 0.22
C GLN A 87 -10.14 8.61 -1.14
N ARG A 88 -11.29 9.07 -1.59
CA ARG A 88 -11.87 8.59 -2.85
C ARG A 88 -10.95 8.93 -4.03
N GLY A 89 -10.43 10.15 -4.07
CA GLY A 89 -9.52 10.56 -5.13
C GLY A 89 -8.22 9.78 -5.10
N LEU A 90 -7.69 9.55 -3.91
CA LEU A 90 -6.47 8.76 -3.74
C LEU A 90 -6.67 7.32 -4.23
N ASP A 91 -7.75 6.68 -3.81
CA ASP A 91 -8.04 5.30 -4.23
C ASP A 91 -8.22 5.22 -5.75
N HIS A 92 -8.82 6.24 -6.35
CA HIS A 92 -8.99 6.31 -7.79
C HIS A 92 -7.64 6.40 -8.52
N ILE A 93 -6.72 7.20 -8.00
CA ILE A 93 -5.36 7.29 -8.55
C ILE A 93 -4.69 5.92 -8.52
N LEU A 94 -4.79 5.22 -7.41
CA LEU A 94 -4.15 3.91 -7.25
C LEU A 94 -4.71 2.89 -8.23
N ILE A 95 -6.03 2.84 -8.38
CA ILE A 95 -6.70 1.90 -9.28
C ILE A 95 -6.33 2.22 -10.74
N ASN A 96 -6.35 3.49 -11.11
CA ASN A 96 -6.02 3.91 -12.47
C ASN A 96 -4.54 3.67 -12.79
N LEU A 97 -3.67 3.88 -11.82
CA LEU A 97 -2.22 3.65 -11.98
C LEU A 97 -1.95 2.17 -12.27
N ASP A 98 -2.61 1.28 -11.52
CA ASP A 98 -2.48 -0.15 -11.75
C ASP A 98 -3.00 -0.53 -13.15
N GLY A 99 -4.19 -0.09 -13.49
CA GLY A 99 -4.76 -0.27 -14.81
C GLY A 99 -5.25 -1.67 -15.13
N THR A 100 -5.25 -2.60 -14.15
CA THR A 100 -5.75 -3.96 -14.36
C THR A 100 -7.02 -4.20 -13.55
N PRO A 101 -7.90 -5.13 -14.01
CA PRO A 101 -9.16 -5.39 -13.29
C PRO A 101 -8.98 -5.93 -11.88
N ASN A 102 -7.91 -6.71 -11.65
CA ASN A 102 -7.68 -7.40 -10.39
C ASN A 102 -6.49 -6.86 -9.60
N LYS A 103 -5.98 -5.69 -9.96
CA LYS A 103 -4.85 -5.01 -9.30
C LYS A 103 -3.57 -5.85 -9.35
N SER A 104 -3.38 -6.60 -10.44
CA SER A 104 -2.26 -7.54 -10.54
C SER A 104 -0.94 -6.88 -10.91
N ARG A 105 -0.95 -5.69 -11.53
CA ARG A 105 0.29 -5.03 -11.96
C ARG A 105 1.08 -4.48 -10.77
N LEU A 106 0.43 -3.70 -9.93
CA LEU A 106 1.08 -3.12 -8.74
C LEU A 106 0.95 -4.02 -7.52
N GLY A 107 -0.11 -4.81 -7.49
CA GLY A 107 -0.44 -5.69 -6.38
C GLY A 107 -1.53 -5.08 -5.48
N ALA A 108 -2.52 -5.90 -5.15
CA ALA A 108 -3.59 -5.48 -4.25
C ALA A 108 -3.04 -5.11 -2.87
N ASN A 109 -2.00 -5.82 -2.41
CA ASN A 109 -1.34 -5.54 -1.13
C ASN A 109 -0.66 -4.16 -1.14
N ALA A 110 0.01 -3.78 -2.23
CA ALA A 110 0.61 -2.44 -2.34
C ALA A 110 -0.45 -1.36 -2.31
N ILE A 111 -1.50 -1.52 -3.10
CA ILE A 111 -2.61 -0.55 -3.19
C ILE A 111 -3.34 -0.44 -1.86
N LEU A 112 -3.66 -1.58 -1.24
CA LEU A 112 -4.37 -1.60 0.03
C LEU A 112 -3.55 -0.94 1.14
N GLY A 113 -2.24 -1.18 1.18
CA GLY A 113 -1.36 -0.57 2.18
C GLY A 113 -1.40 0.95 2.14
N VAL A 114 -1.31 1.52 0.95
CA VAL A 114 -1.37 2.98 0.77
C VAL A 114 -2.75 3.51 1.14
N SER A 115 -3.81 2.83 0.71
CA SER A 115 -5.18 3.24 1.02
C SER A 115 -5.46 3.18 2.53
N LEU A 116 -5.00 2.13 3.21
CA LEU A 116 -5.19 1.97 4.65
C LEU A 116 -4.48 3.05 5.46
N VAL A 117 -3.21 3.34 5.13
CA VAL A 117 -2.46 4.36 5.88
C VAL A 117 -3.05 5.74 5.65
N ALA A 118 -3.53 6.03 4.45
CA ALA A 118 -4.20 7.29 4.16
C ALA A 118 -5.50 7.42 4.97
N ALA A 119 -6.27 6.34 5.09
CA ALA A 119 -7.49 6.35 5.90
C ALA A 119 -7.19 6.59 7.38
N GLN A 120 -6.13 5.99 7.91
CA GLN A 120 -5.71 6.20 9.31
C GLN A 120 -5.32 7.65 9.57
N ILE A 121 -4.45 8.18 8.72
CA ILE A 121 -3.91 9.52 8.92
C ILE A 121 -4.97 10.59 8.64
N GLY A 122 -5.85 10.34 7.68
CA GLY A 122 -6.95 11.22 7.35
C GLY A 122 -7.94 11.36 8.49
N ARG A 123 -8.21 10.28 9.21
CA ARG A 123 -9.09 10.30 10.39
C ARG A 123 -8.58 11.22 11.50
N ALA A 124 -7.27 11.27 11.67
CA ALA A 124 -6.64 12.12 12.70
C ALA A 124 -6.77 13.60 12.39
N HIS A 125 -7.13 13.95 11.16
CA HIS A 125 -7.26 15.33 10.69
C HIS A 125 -8.70 15.83 10.59
N VAL A 126 -9.64 15.04 11.06
CA VAL A 126 -11.06 15.43 11.05
C VAL A 126 -11.42 16.37 12.19
#